data_8d78f72fe2c386b2bb5b0c29fda8c795
#
_entry.id   8d78f72fe2c386b2bb5b0c29fda8c795
#
_cell.length_a   1.000
_cell.length_b   1.000
_cell.length_c   1.000
_cell.angle_alpha   90.00
_cell.angle_beta   90.00
_cell.angle_gamma   90.00
#
_symmetry.space_group_name_H-M   'P 1'
#
loop_
_entity.id
_entity.type
_entity.pdbx_description
1 polymer ?
#
loop_
_entity_poly.entity_id
_entity_poly.type
_entity_poly.pdbx_seq_one_letter_code
_entity_poly.pdbx_strand_id
1 'polypeptide(L)'
;MRLRLLALFCLAFAACLPARAEDTEPIKVGVLKFGTVNWVMDTIQTNGFDKAEGIELDVVPLASTQGTTVGLQAGSLDIVVTDWLLVSRERTSGAAFTMVPFSTALGAIMVPPDSPIKTLADLKGKTLGVAGGPLDKSWLLIVAYALRTANIDLRTETTQEFGAPPLLAARAKQGKIDAVLNYWPYAARLEAVGFTQLIGLEDVVRELGAKGEVAMLGYAFNAAWAEQNPSAIDGFVRAAEKANELLATSDAEWERLKPVMSANDPNFDEATFDALRRRFREGIPERRLTFEEADAKVLFQFLRELGGTKLVGPGTELAPGTFWHGTTQ
;
A
#
# COMPACT_ATOMS: atom_id res chain seq x y z
N MET A 1 71.81 48.32 28.24
CA MET A 1 70.43 48.26 28.77
C MET A 1 69.60 47.54 27.70
N ARG A 2 69.38 46.25 27.89
CA ARG A 2 68.81 45.35 26.83
C ARG A 2 67.39 45.01 27.20
N LEU A 3 66.45 45.49 26.36
CA LEU A 3 65.02 45.20 26.47
C LEU A 3 64.75 43.84 25.83
N ARG A 4 64.18 42.87 26.61
CA ARG A 4 63.79 41.57 26.09
C ARG A 4 62.28 41.63 25.79
N LEU A 5 61.88 41.52 24.50
CA LEU A 5 60.50 41.27 24.06
C LEU A 5 60.20 39.79 24.34
N LEU A 6 59.16 39.54 25.14
CA LEU A 6 58.53 38.25 25.25
C LEU A 6 57.33 38.18 24.24
N ALA A 7 57.45 37.36 23.22
CA ALA A 7 56.35 37.07 22.32
C ALA A 7 55.47 35.96 22.94
N LEU A 8 54.21 36.28 23.30
CA LEU A 8 53.20 35.32 23.72
C LEU A 8 52.63 34.65 22.44
N PHE A 9 52.88 33.36 22.33
CA PHE A 9 52.28 32.52 21.27
C PHE A 9 50.99 31.93 21.82
N CYS A 10 49.83 32.54 21.50
CA CYS A 10 48.55 31.97 21.79
C CYS A 10 48.21 30.87 20.81
N LEU A 11 48.39 29.60 21.20
CA LEU A 11 47.89 28.44 20.49
C LEU A 11 46.37 28.36 20.63
N ALA A 12 45.62 28.78 19.62
CA ALA A 12 44.21 28.54 19.53
C ALA A 12 43.95 27.05 19.20
N PHE A 13 43.69 26.26 20.24
CA PHE A 13 43.20 24.88 20.09
C PHE A 13 41.72 24.94 19.68
N ALA A 14 41.44 24.92 18.39
CA ALA A 14 40.09 24.74 17.87
C ALA A 14 39.65 23.33 18.25
N ALA A 15 38.89 23.20 19.33
CA ALA A 15 38.21 21.96 19.68
C ALA A 15 37.16 21.69 18.59
N CYS A 16 37.47 20.79 17.63
CA CYS A 16 36.46 20.12 16.84
C CYS A 16 35.58 19.31 17.80
N LEU A 17 34.50 19.90 18.28
CA LEU A 17 33.42 19.14 18.90
C LEU A 17 32.86 18.25 17.80
N PRO A 18 32.79 16.92 17.99
CA PRO A 18 32.05 16.10 17.07
C PRO A 18 30.61 16.64 17.06
N ALA A 19 30.09 16.94 15.86
CA ALA A 19 28.68 17.22 15.69
C ALA A 19 27.94 16.04 16.32
N ARG A 20 27.27 16.30 17.44
CA ARG A 20 26.38 15.32 18.06
C ARG A 20 25.31 15.07 17.00
N ALA A 21 25.24 13.84 16.49
CA ALA A 21 24.08 13.42 15.72
C ALA A 21 22.87 13.77 16.58
N GLU A 22 21.99 14.63 16.10
CA GLU A 22 20.70 14.83 16.74
C GLU A 22 20.09 13.44 16.85
N ASP A 23 19.78 13.03 18.09
CA ASP A 23 18.98 11.83 18.34
C ASP A 23 17.62 12.11 17.71
N THR A 24 17.49 11.79 16.43
CA THR A 24 16.21 11.87 15.72
C THR A 24 15.30 10.81 16.32
N GLU A 25 14.13 11.24 16.82
CA GLU A 25 13.14 10.28 17.32
C GLU A 25 12.82 9.26 16.24
N PRO A 26 12.69 7.96 16.59
CA PRO A 26 12.34 6.92 15.63
C PRO A 26 11.01 7.22 14.91
N ILE A 27 10.97 7.03 13.60
CA ILE A 27 9.76 7.17 12.80
C ILE A 27 8.83 6.00 13.11
N LYS A 28 7.65 6.28 13.64
CA LYS A 28 6.64 5.26 14.00
C LYS A 28 5.83 4.87 12.79
N VAL A 29 6.11 3.69 12.24
CA VAL A 29 5.43 3.15 11.07
C VAL A 29 4.37 2.14 11.48
N GLY A 30 3.09 2.52 11.35
CA GLY A 30 1.97 1.63 11.64
C GLY A 30 1.72 0.63 10.51
N VAL A 31 1.80 -0.66 10.82
CA VAL A 31 1.59 -1.76 9.87
C VAL A 31 0.53 -2.73 10.36
N LEU A 32 -0.17 -3.41 9.44
CA LEU A 32 -1.05 -4.50 9.82
C LEU A 32 -0.22 -5.75 10.18
N LYS A 33 -0.54 -6.41 11.30
CA LYS A 33 0.18 -7.62 11.74
C LYS A 33 0.35 -8.69 10.66
N PHE A 34 -0.61 -8.77 9.74
CA PHE A 34 -0.66 -9.78 8.67
C PHE A 34 -0.50 -9.17 7.28
N GLY A 35 -0.07 -7.91 7.22
CA GLY A 35 0.07 -7.16 5.97
C GLY A 35 1.42 -7.39 5.31
N THR A 36 1.45 -7.28 4.00
CA THR A 36 2.68 -7.43 3.18
C THR A 36 3.68 -6.30 3.35
N VAL A 37 3.26 -5.17 3.91
CA VAL A 37 4.15 -4.06 4.29
C VAL A 37 5.20 -4.49 5.31
N ASN A 38 4.90 -5.50 6.15
CA ASN A 38 5.89 -6.06 7.09
C ASN A 38 7.12 -6.60 6.36
N TRP A 39 6.98 -7.15 5.15
CA TRP A 39 8.11 -7.68 4.37
C TRP A 39 9.05 -6.55 3.96
N VAL A 40 8.50 -5.39 3.57
CA VAL A 40 9.31 -4.20 3.23
C VAL A 40 9.98 -3.64 4.47
N MET A 41 9.27 -3.50 5.58
CA MET A 41 9.86 -2.98 6.84
C MET A 41 10.94 -3.91 7.38
N ASP A 42 10.71 -5.22 7.34
CA ASP A 42 11.70 -6.22 7.73
C ASP A 42 12.95 -6.16 6.82
N THR A 43 12.75 -6.01 5.50
CA THR A 43 13.85 -5.84 4.54
C THR A 43 14.65 -4.56 4.81
N ILE A 44 13.97 -3.44 5.10
CA ILE A 44 14.65 -2.18 5.44
C ILE A 44 15.54 -2.36 6.67
N GLN A 45 14.98 -2.87 7.77
CA GLN A 45 15.67 -2.96 9.04
C GLN A 45 16.80 -4.00 9.01
N THR A 46 16.56 -5.18 8.40
CA THR A 46 17.55 -6.24 8.34
C THR A 46 18.76 -5.86 7.48
N ASN A 47 18.53 -5.13 6.38
CA ASN A 47 19.60 -4.69 5.50
C ASN A 47 20.19 -3.31 5.92
N GLY A 48 19.66 -2.69 6.99
CA GLY A 48 20.15 -1.42 7.54
C GLY A 48 19.93 -0.23 6.62
N PHE A 49 18.91 -0.28 5.74
CA PHE A 49 18.61 0.81 4.82
C PHE A 49 18.11 2.05 5.55
N ASP A 50 17.39 1.90 6.65
CA ASP A 50 17.00 2.99 7.56
C ASP A 50 18.23 3.71 8.11
N LYS A 51 19.17 2.97 8.70
CA LYS A 51 20.40 3.52 9.27
C LYS A 51 21.28 4.19 8.23
N ALA A 52 21.36 3.61 7.02
CA ALA A 52 22.11 4.18 5.90
C ALA A 52 21.54 5.53 5.43
N GLU A 53 20.23 5.76 5.64
CA GLU A 53 19.55 7.02 5.36
C GLU A 53 19.51 7.97 6.58
N GLY A 54 20.15 7.59 7.69
CA GLY A 54 20.21 8.41 8.92
C GLY A 54 18.87 8.48 9.69
N ILE A 55 18.01 7.48 9.51
CA ILE A 55 16.73 7.34 10.21
C ILE A 55 16.69 6.05 11.03
N GLU A 56 15.77 6.00 11.98
CA GLU A 56 15.43 4.79 12.72
C GLU A 56 13.92 4.54 12.60
N LEU A 57 13.53 3.27 12.36
CA LEU A 57 12.12 2.89 12.26
C LEU A 57 11.65 2.16 13.52
N ASP A 58 10.54 2.64 14.10
CA ASP A 58 9.74 1.92 15.08
C ASP A 58 8.51 1.35 14.38
N VAL A 59 8.55 0.05 14.07
CA VAL A 59 7.48 -0.64 13.34
C VAL A 59 6.41 -1.11 14.32
N VAL A 60 5.25 -0.46 14.29
CA VAL A 60 4.13 -0.69 15.22
C VAL A 60 3.07 -1.58 14.59
N PRO A 61 2.94 -2.87 15.02
CA PRO A 61 1.96 -3.79 14.45
C PRO A 61 0.55 -3.56 15.03
N LEU A 62 -0.42 -3.33 14.16
CA LEU A 62 -1.83 -3.13 14.51
C LEU A 62 -2.73 -4.24 13.98
N ALA A 63 -3.89 -4.40 14.61
CA ALA A 63 -4.84 -5.46 14.26
C ALA A 63 -5.76 -5.10 13.07
N SER A 64 -5.93 -3.82 12.75
CA SER A 64 -6.87 -3.34 11.74
C SER A 64 -6.44 -2.04 11.09
N THR A 65 -6.94 -1.80 9.87
CA THR A 65 -6.77 -0.51 9.16
C THR A 65 -7.41 0.66 9.91
N GLN A 66 -8.48 0.42 10.67
CA GLN A 66 -9.05 1.47 11.52
C GLN A 66 -8.07 1.88 12.62
N GLY A 67 -7.35 0.92 13.21
CA GLY A 67 -6.30 1.20 14.20
C GLY A 67 -5.16 2.06 13.62
N THR A 68 -4.70 1.76 12.40
CA THR A 68 -3.68 2.57 11.74
C THR A 68 -4.18 3.98 11.43
N THR A 69 -5.41 4.12 10.94
CA THR A 69 -6.03 5.43 10.66
C THR A 69 -6.15 6.29 11.92
N VAL A 70 -6.67 5.70 13.02
CA VAL A 70 -6.79 6.40 14.30
C VAL A 70 -5.42 6.80 14.84
N GLY A 71 -4.41 5.91 14.72
CA GLY A 71 -3.04 6.21 15.14
C GLY A 71 -2.43 7.39 14.39
N LEU A 72 -2.63 7.45 13.07
CA LEU A 72 -2.19 8.57 12.24
C LEU A 72 -2.94 9.87 12.60
N GLN A 73 -4.26 9.80 12.75
CA GLN A 73 -5.07 10.97 13.14
C GLN A 73 -4.72 11.52 14.51
N ALA A 74 -4.35 10.65 15.46
CA ALA A 74 -3.95 11.03 16.80
C ALA A 74 -2.47 11.47 16.91
N GLY A 75 -1.68 11.35 15.81
CA GLY A 75 -0.24 11.63 15.85
C GLY A 75 0.59 10.64 16.68
N SER A 76 0.03 9.47 17.00
CA SER A 76 0.76 8.39 17.66
C SER A 76 1.52 7.48 16.68
N LEU A 77 1.26 7.63 15.40
CA LEU A 77 1.98 7.05 14.27
C LEU A 77 2.32 8.17 13.29
N ASP A 78 3.53 8.12 12.74
CA ASP A 78 4.01 9.10 11.77
C ASP A 78 3.64 8.71 10.34
N ILE A 79 3.78 7.41 10.03
CA ILE A 79 3.52 6.85 8.69
C ILE A 79 2.63 5.60 8.82
N VAL A 80 1.66 5.47 7.93
CA VAL A 80 0.83 4.25 7.79
C VAL A 80 0.64 3.91 6.32
N VAL A 81 0.26 2.68 5.99
CA VAL A 81 -0.17 2.34 4.63
C VAL A 81 -1.69 2.41 4.54
N THR A 82 -2.18 3.21 3.62
CA THR A 82 -3.61 3.36 3.33
C THR A 82 -3.84 3.71 1.86
N ASP A 83 -5.10 3.90 1.47
CA ASP A 83 -5.46 4.28 0.12
C ASP A 83 -5.64 5.81 -0.04
N TRP A 84 -5.45 6.28 -1.28
CA TRP A 84 -5.57 7.70 -1.60
C TRP A 84 -7.00 8.25 -1.44
N LEU A 85 -8.04 7.39 -1.46
CA LEU A 85 -9.42 7.84 -1.18
C LEU A 85 -9.56 8.26 0.27
N LEU A 86 -8.99 7.48 1.22
CA LEU A 86 -8.97 7.88 2.62
C LEU A 86 -8.23 9.20 2.78
N VAL A 87 -7.04 9.33 2.20
CA VAL A 87 -6.25 10.57 2.27
C VAL A 87 -7.04 11.75 1.70
N SER A 88 -7.63 11.61 0.52
CA SER A 88 -8.45 12.65 -0.12
C SER A 88 -9.66 13.04 0.74
N ARG A 89 -10.35 12.06 1.33
CA ARG A 89 -11.50 12.28 2.21
C ARG A 89 -11.12 13.05 3.48
N GLU A 90 -10.04 12.64 4.12
CA GLU A 90 -9.55 13.32 5.32
C GLU A 90 -9.10 14.76 5.01
N ARG A 91 -8.46 14.99 3.86
CA ARG A 91 -8.12 16.34 3.40
C ARG A 91 -9.36 17.21 3.19
N THR A 92 -10.40 16.67 2.58
CA THR A 92 -11.68 17.37 2.40
C THR A 92 -12.32 17.74 3.75
N SER A 93 -12.01 16.98 4.80
CA SER A 93 -12.45 17.26 6.18
C SER A 93 -11.48 18.16 6.97
N GLY A 94 -10.42 18.66 6.32
CA GLY A 94 -9.47 19.62 6.90
C GLY A 94 -8.19 19.00 7.48
N ALA A 95 -8.00 17.68 7.40
CA ALA A 95 -6.74 17.07 7.80
C ALA A 95 -5.65 17.32 6.74
N ALA A 96 -4.41 17.51 7.18
CA ALA A 96 -3.27 17.75 6.29
C ALA A 96 -2.55 16.44 5.89
N PHE A 97 -3.30 15.36 5.62
CA PHE A 97 -2.69 14.10 5.21
C PHE A 97 -2.29 14.13 3.73
N THR A 98 -1.23 13.42 3.41
CA THR A 98 -0.70 13.22 2.07
C THR A 98 -0.09 11.82 1.99
N MET A 99 0.28 11.37 0.80
CA MET A 99 0.91 10.05 0.66
C MET A 99 1.91 9.98 -0.49
N VAL A 100 2.86 9.06 -0.33
CA VAL A 100 3.74 8.59 -1.41
C VAL A 100 3.23 7.22 -1.86
N PRO A 101 3.06 6.96 -3.17
CA PRO A 101 2.68 5.67 -3.71
C PRO A 101 3.57 4.53 -3.21
N PHE A 102 2.94 3.38 -2.87
CA PHE A 102 3.66 2.21 -2.38
C PHE A 102 3.59 1.03 -3.36
N SER A 103 2.40 0.69 -3.86
CA SER A 103 2.20 -0.52 -4.64
C SER A 103 1.06 -0.38 -5.65
N THR A 104 1.27 -0.92 -6.84
CA THR A 104 0.26 -1.06 -7.89
C THR A 104 -0.47 -2.40 -7.83
N ALA A 105 -0.04 -3.32 -6.95
CA ALA A 105 -0.70 -4.62 -6.79
C ALA A 105 -2.13 -4.46 -6.29
N LEU A 106 -3.07 -4.92 -7.07
CA LEU A 106 -4.50 -4.89 -6.81
C LEU A 106 -5.04 -6.32 -6.61
N GLY A 107 -6.33 -6.42 -6.35
CA GLY A 107 -7.00 -7.71 -6.24
C GLY A 107 -7.51 -8.23 -7.59
N ALA A 108 -8.20 -9.37 -7.52
CA ALA A 108 -8.77 -10.01 -8.69
C ALA A 108 -10.07 -10.74 -8.35
N ILE A 109 -10.92 -10.97 -9.37
CA ILE A 109 -11.93 -12.01 -9.29
C ILE A 109 -11.28 -13.33 -9.63
N MET A 110 -11.33 -14.27 -8.68
CA MET A 110 -10.80 -15.63 -8.81
C MET A 110 -11.95 -16.63 -8.92
N VAL A 111 -11.80 -17.63 -9.76
CA VAL A 111 -12.76 -18.73 -9.93
C VAL A 111 -12.09 -20.08 -9.68
N PRO A 112 -12.82 -21.12 -9.20
CA PRO A 112 -12.28 -22.46 -8.99
C PRO A 112 -11.68 -23.06 -10.27
N PRO A 113 -10.80 -24.08 -10.16
CA PRO A 113 -10.09 -24.66 -11.32
C PRO A 113 -11.02 -25.06 -12.47
N ASP A 114 -12.06 -25.80 -12.23
CA ASP A 114 -12.97 -26.29 -13.27
C ASP A 114 -14.25 -25.44 -13.40
N SER A 115 -14.19 -24.17 -13.01
CA SER A 115 -15.35 -23.30 -13.09
C SER A 115 -15.82 -23.08 -14.53
N PRO A 116 -17.13 -23.15 -14.78
CA PRO A 116 -17.72 -22.78 -16.08
C PRO A 116 -17.69 -21.25 -16.31
N ILE A 117 -17.39 -20.46 -15.29
CA ILE A 117 -17.33 -19.01 -15.38
C ILE A 117 -16.04 -18.61 -16.11
N LYS A 118 -16.18 -18.02 -17.30
CA LYS A 118 -15.06 -17.57 -18.15
C LYS A 118 -15.11 -16.07 -18.47
N THR A 119 -16.27 -15.45 -18.27
CA THR A 119 -16.52 -14.01 -18.51
C THR A 119 -17.29 -13.41 -17.34
N LEU A 120 -17.34 -12.08 -17.25
CA LEU A 120 -18.16 -11.40 -16.26
C LEU A 120 -19.66 -11.69 -16.42
N ALA A 121 -20.11 -11.92 -17.67
CA ALA A 121 -21.52 -12.26 -17.92
C ALA A 121 -21.93 -13.61 -17.29
N ASP A 122 -20.99 -14.54 -17.16
CA ASP A 122 -21.24 -15.85 -16.53
C ASP A 122 -21.44 -15.77 -15.01
N LEU A 123 -21.15 -14.59 -14.39
CA LEU A 123 -21.44 -14.35 -12.99
C LEU A 123 -22.92 -14.14 -12.68
N LYS A 124 -23.75 -13.94 -13.72
CA LYS A 124 -25.20 -13.77 -13.55
C LYS A 124 -25.82 -14.96 -12.81
N GLY A 125 -26.54 -14.67 -11.73
CA GLY A 125 -27.16 -15.68 -10.88
C GLY A 125 -26.19 -16.47 -9.97
N LYS A 126 -24.90 -16.12 -9.98
CA LYS A 126 -23.86 -16.77 -9.16
C LYS A 126 -23.69 -16.10 -7.81
N THR A 127 -23.10 -16.84 -6.87
CA THR A 127 -22.68 -16.31 -5.57
C THR A 127 -21.24 -15.78 -5.68
N LEU A 128 -21.09 -14.48 -5.49
CA LEU A 128 -19.82 -13.77 -5.54
C LEU A 128 -19.39 -13.35 -4.14
N GLY A 129 -18.30 -13.92 -3.63
CA GLY A 129 -17.63 -13.41 -2.44
C GLY A 129 -16.94 -12.07 -2.75
N VAL A 130 -17.10 -11.09 -1.88
CA VAL A 130 -16.51 -9.75 -2.06
C VAL A 130 -15.75 -9.36 -0.80
N ALA A 131 -14.43 -9.29 -0.89
CA ALA A 131 -13.57 -8.88 0.22
C ALA A 131 -13.86 -7.43 0.62
N GLY A 132 -13.95 -7.18 1.92
CA GLY A 132 -14.34 -5.88 2.46
C GLY A 132 -15.85 -5.75 2.63
N GLY A 133 -16.42 -4.67 2.13
CA GLY A 133 -17.84 -4.36 2.26
C GLY A 133 -18.45 -3.77 0.99
N PRO A 134 -19.75 -3.40 1.05
CA PRO A 134 -20.45 -2.82 -0.10
C PRO A 134 -19.83 -1.51 -0.65
N LEU A 135 -19.01 -0.85 0.16
CA LEU A 135 -18.27 0.36 -0.21
C LEU A 135 -16.76 0.09 -0.46
N ASP A 136 -16.35 -1.18 -0.59
CA ASP A 136 -14.98 -1.49 -0.98
C ASP A 136 -14.70 -0.94 -2.40
N LYS A 137 -13.57 -0.24 -2.54
CA LYS A 137 -13.22 0.41 -3.81
C LYS A 137 -13.03 -0.57 -4.97
N SER A 138 -12.42 -1.73 -4.68
CA SER A 138 -12.22 -2.78 -5.69
C SER A 138 -13.54 -3.31 -6.21
N TRP A 139 -14.50 -3.53 -5.30
CA TRP A 139 -15.86 -3.93 -5.65
C TRP A 139 -16.56 -2.90 -6.55
N LEU A 140 -16.50 -1.62 -6.18
CA LEU A 140 -17.17 -0.57 -6.94
C LEU A 140 -16.55 -0.35 -8.32
N LEU A 141 -15.22 -0.48 -8.45
CA LEU A 141 -14.56 -0.44 -9.75
C LEU A 141 -14.96 -1.62 -10.65
N ILE A 142 -15.05 -2.84 -10.10
CA ILE A 142 -15.54 -4.01 -10.84
C ILE A 142 -16.99 -3.82 -11.26
N VAL A 143 -17.86 -3.28 -10.41
CA VAL A 143 -19.26 -2.97 -10.75
C VAL A 143 -19.33 -1.98 -11.92
N ALA A 144 -18.56 -0.89 -11.86
CA ALA A 144 -18.49 0.09 -12.96
C ALA A 144 -18.03 -0.55 -14.26
N TYR A 145 -17.01 -1.37 -14.18
CA TYR A 145 -16.44 -2.06 -15.34
C TYR A 145 -17.42 -3.07 -15.94
N ALA A 146 -18.04 -3.94 -15.14
CA ALA A 146 -19.00 -4.95 -15.59
C ALA A 146 -20.23 -4.31 -16.25
N LEU A 147 -20.73 -3.22 -15.67
CA LEU A 147 -21.84 -2.47 -16.25
C LEU A 147 -21.47 -1.87 -17.61
N ARG A 148 -20.27 -1.30 -17.71
CA ARG A 148 -19.80 -0.63 -18.93
C ARG A 148 -19.47 -1.60 -20.07
N THR A 149 -18.84 -2.74 -19.76
CA THR A 149 -18.26 -3.64 -20.79
C THR A 149 -19.12 -4.86 -21.09
N ALA A 150 -19.85 -5.37 -20.11
CA ALA A 150 -20.68 -6.57 -20.23
C ALA A 150 -22.18 -6.29 -20.07
N ASN A 151 -22.58 -5.04 -19.79
CA ASN A 151 -23.97 -4.64 -19.51
C ASN A 151 -24.61 -5.49 -18.42
N ILE A 152 -23.85 -5.84 -17.37
CA ILE A 152 -24.30 -6.57 -16.19
C ILE A 152 -24.10 -5.73 -14.92
N ASP A 153 -25.17 -5.54 -14.16
CA ASP A 153 -25.06 -4.96 -12.82
C ASP A 153 -24.84 -6.06 -11.77
N LEU A 154 -23.59 -6.26 -11.39
CA LEU A 154 -23.22 -7.29 -10.44
C LEU A 154 -23.90 -7.12 -9.07
N ARG A 155 -24.40 -5.93 -8.72
CA ARG A 155 -25.10 -5.66 -7.46
C ARG A 155 -26.49 -6.29 -7.43
N THR A 156 -27.12 -6.41 -8.57
CA THR A 156 -28.51 -6.92 -8.71
C THR A 156 -28.57 -8.29 -9.37
N GLU A 157 -27.55 -8.64 -10.15
CA GLU A 157 -27.54 -9.87 -10.95
C GLU A 157 -26.69 -11.00 -10.36
N THR A 158 -26.01 -10.74 -9.21
CA THR A 158 -25.30 -11.77 -8.44
C THR A 158 -25.81 -11.79 -6.98
N THR A 159 -25.52 -12.87 -6.25
CA THR A 159 -25.66 -12.90 -4.79
C THR A 159 -24.32 -12.55 -4.16
N GLN A 160 -24.20 -11.41 -3.49
CA GLN A 160 -22.94 -10.99 -2.86
C GLN A 160 -22.81 -11.52 -1.44
N GLU A 161 -21.66 -12.06 -1.11
CA GLU A 161 -21.22 -12.35 0.26
C GLU A 161 -20.05 -11.45 0.63
N PHE A 162 -20.30 -10.41 1.43
CA PHE A 162 -19.25 -9.53 1.93
C PHE A 162 -18.56 -10.12 3.15
N GLY A 163 -17.23 -10.00 3.22
CA GLY A 163 -16.51 -10.53 4.36
C GLY A 163 -15.00 -10.28 4.36
N ALA A 164 -14.36 -10.79 5.40
CA ALA A 164 -12.91 -10.70 5.52
C ALA A 164 -12.22 -11.57 4.44
N PRO A 165 -11.12 -11.11 3.84
CA PRO A 165 -10.40 -11.79 2.77
C PRO A 165 -10.08 -13.27 3.04
N PRO A 166 -9.54 -13.65 4.24
CA PRO A 166 -9.24 -15.06 4.52
C PRO A 166 -10.50 -15.94 4.60
N LEU A 167 -11.59 -15.41 5.17
CA LEU A 167 -12.85 -16.13 5.25
C LEU A 167 -13.39 -16.46 3.86
N LEU A 168 -13.41 -15.47 2.97
CA LEU A 168 -13.92 -15.65 1.61
C LEU A 168 -13.04 -16.59 0.79
N ALA A 169 -11.71 -16.52 0.93
CA ALA A 169 -10.81 -17.49 0.32
C ALA A 169 -11.08 -18.91 0.79
N ALA A 170 -11.35 -19.11 2.09
CA ALA A 170 -11.72 -20.43 2.63
C ALA A 170 -13.08 -20.92 2.09
N ARG A 171 -14.08 -20.04 1.97
CA ARG A 171 -15.39 -20.38 1.40
C ARG A 171 -15.32 -20.74 -0.09
N ALA A 172 -14.49 -20.03 -0.87
CA ALA A 172 -14.23 -20.35 -2.25
C ALA A 172 -13.60 -21.75 -2.40
N LYS A 173 -12.56 -22.05 -1.61
CA LYS A 173 -11.93 -23.38 -1.58
C LYS A 173 -12.88 -24.50 -1.17
N GLN A 174 -13.91 -24.19 -0.36
CA GLN A 174 -14.95 -25.17 0.05
C GLN A 174 -16.09 -25.28 -0.97
N GLY A 175 -16.06 -24.57 -2.11
CA GLY A 175 -17.13 -24.56 -3.10
C GLY A 175 -18.45 -23.93 -2.62
N LYS A 176 -18.40 -23.07 -1.58
CA LYS A 176 -19.57 -22.39 -1.01
C LYS A 176 -19.92 -21.08 -1.71
N ILE A 177 -19.03 -20.56 -2.52
CA ILE A 177 -19.21 -19.41 -3.40
C ILE A 177 -18.60 -19.75 -4.77
N ASP A 178 -19.23 -19.25 -5.84
CA ASP A 178 -18.88 -19.58 -7.21
C ASP A 178 -17.66 -18.83 -7.72
N ALA A 179 -17.47 -17.60 -7.24
CA ALA A 179 -16.33 -16.73 -7.54
C ALA A 179 -16.02 -15.84 -6.34
N VAL A 180 -14.81 -15.28 -6.29
CA VAL A 180 -14.41 -14.38 -5.20
C VAL A 180 -13.57 -13.21 -5.73
N LEU A 181 -14.03 -11.98 -5.46
CA LEU A 181 -13.21 -10.78 -5.54
C LEU A 181 -12.41 -10.67 -4.24
N ASN A 182 -11.10 -10.77 -4.34
CA ASN A 182 -10.25 -10.73 -3.16
C ASN A 182 -9.02 -9.84 -3.40
N TYR A 183 -8.39 -9.42 -2.31
CA TYR A 183 -7.16 -8.63 -2.37
C TYR A 183 -6.01 -9.50 -2.88
N TRP A 184 -5.02 -8.89 -3.51
CA TRP A 184 -3.95 -9.58 -4.21
C TRP A 184 -3.25 -10.69 -3.41
N PRO A 185 -2.98 -10.56 -2.07
CA PRO A 185 -2.31 -11.64 -1.34
C PRO A 185 -3.17 -12.89 -1.20
N TYR A 186 -4.49 -12.73 -1.20
CA TYR A 186 -5.43 -13.85 -1.16
C TYR A 186 -5.76 -14.39 -2.56
N ALA A 187 -5.75 -13.53 -3.58
CA ALA A 187 -5.79 -13.98 -4.96
C ALA A 187 -4.57 -14.86 -5.29
N ALA A 188 -3.36 -14.46 -4.88
CA ALA A 188 -2.14 -15.26 -5.02
C ALA A 188 -2.23 -16.63 -4.31
N ARG A 189 -2.76 -16.65 -3.08
CA ARG A 189 -2.97 -17.92 -2.32
C ARG A 189 -4.02 -18.82 -2.96
N LEU A 190 -5.02 -18.26 -3.61
CA LEU A 190 -6.01 -19.04 -4.38
C LEU A 190 -5.39 -19.57 -5.67
N GLU A 191 -4.58 -18.78 -6.35
CA GLU A 191 -3.82 -19.21 -7.52
C GLU A 191 -2.89 -20.39 -7.21
N ALA A 192 -2.19 -20.34 -6.07
CA ALA A 192 -1.32 -21.45 -5.62
C ALA A 192 -2.05 -22.78 -5.47
N VAL A 193 -3.36 -22.78 -5.25
CA VAL A 193 -4.19 -23.99 -5.15
C VAL A 193 -5.05 -24.23 -6.41
N GLY A 194 -4.68 -23.63 -7.54
CA GLY A 194 -5.25 -23.90 -8.84
C GLY A 194 -6.44 -23.04 -9.28
N PHE A 195 -6.82 -22.04 -8.47
CA PHE A 195 -7.81 -21.06 -8.93
C PHE A 195 -7.25 -20.24 -10.09
N THR A 196 -8.14 -19.81 -11.00
CA THR A 196 -7.77 -18.97 -12.13
C THR A 196 -8.33 -17.56 -11.95
N GLN A 197 -7.56 -16.57 -12.40
CA GLN A 197 -8.01 -15.18 -12.44
C GLN A 197 -9.02 -15.00 -13.59
N LEU A 198 -10.25 -14.61 -13.25
CA LEU A 198 -11.24 -14.19 -14.24
C LEU A 198 -10.92 -12.80 -14.78
N ILE A 199 -10.59 -11.87 -13.89
CA ILE A 199 -10.16 -10.50 -14.23
C ILE A 199 -9.36 -9.89 -13.08
N GLY A 200 -8.27 -9.20 -13.40
CA GLY A 200 -7.47 -8.40 -12.48
C GLY A 200 -7.98 -6.96 -12.37
N LEU A 201 -7.82 -6.35 -11.21
CA LEU A 201 -8.20 -4.95 -11.01
C LEU A 201 -7.29 -4.01 -11.81
N GLU A 202 -6.06 -4.40 -12.11
CA GLU A 202 -5.12 -3.67 -12.97
C GLU A 202 -5.70 -3.46 -14.37
N ASP A 203 -6.34 -4.50 -14.93
CA ASP A 203 -7.04 -4.40 -16.22
C ASP A 203 -8.29 -3.52 -16.10
N VAL A 204 -9.05 -3.69 -15.02
CA VAL A 204 -10.24 -2.90 -14.74
C VAL A 204 -9.95 -1.41 -14.70
N VAL A 205 -8.93 -0.98 -13.95
CA VAL A 205 -8.61 0.45 -13.83
C VAL A 205 -8.13 1.05 -15.16
N ARG A 206 -7.40 0.26 -15.96
CA ARG A 206 -6.96 0.65 -17.30
C ARG A 206 -8.16 0.85 -18.24
N GLU A 207 -9.08 -0.09 -18.27
CA GLU A 207 -10.29 -0.02 -19.10
C GLU A 207 -11.27 1.07 -18.64
N LEU A 208 -11.25 1.44 -17.37
CA LEU A 208 -12.01 2.59 -16.86
C LEU A 208 -11.38 3.93 -17.25
N GLY A 209 -10.17 3.93 -17.79
CA GLY A 209 -9.56 5.12 -18.39
C GLY A 209 -8.27 5.57 -17.73
N ALA A 210 -7.72 4.82 -16.77
CA ALA A 210 -6.36 5.05 -16.29
C ALA A 210 -5.36 4.75 -17.42
N LYS A 211 -4.46 5.68 -17.70
CA LYS A 211 -3.48 5.57 -18.79
C LYS A 211 -2.17 4.95 -18.35
N GLY A 212 -1.88 5.01 -17.05
CA GLY A 212 -0.69 4.48 -16.44
C GLY A 212 -0.99 3.51 -15.30
N GLU A 213 0.04 3.18 -14.54
CA GLU A 213 -0.09 2.40 -13.32
C GLU A 213 -0.70 3.26 -12.21
N VAL A 214 -1.72 2.74 -11.54
CA VAL A 214 -2.37 3.43 -10.42
C VAL A 214 -2.05 2.72 -9.12
N ALA A 215 -1.19 3.33 -8.31
CA ALA A 215 -0.97 2.87 -6.95
C ALA A 215 -2.18 3.24 -6.08
N MET A 216 -3.03 2.26 -5.79
CA MET A 216 -4.17 2.48 -4.89
C MET A 216 -3.75 2.67 -3.44
N LEU A 217 -2.61 2.09 -3.04
CA LEU A 217 -2.06 2.18 -1.69
C LEU A 217 -0.77 3.01 -1.68
N GLY A 218 -0.56 3.73 -0.59
CA GLY A 218 0.66 4.49 -0.36
C GLY A 218 1.00 4.64 1.11
N TYR A 219 2.20 5.10 1.37
CA TYR A 219 2.66 5.54 2.68
C TYR A 219 2.05 6.92 2.96
N ALA A 220 1.08 6.97 3.84
CA ALA A 220 0.38 8.18 4.23
C ALA A 220 0.94 8.76 5.53
N PHE A 221 1.07 10.08 5.58
CA PHE A 221 1.61 10.84 6.69
C PHE A 221 0.99 12.24 6.74
N ASN A 222 1.26 12.99 7.81
CA ASN A 222 0.84 14.38 7.91
C ASN A 222 1.82 15.28 7.14
N ALA A 223 1.32 16.09 6.21
CA ALA A 223 2.15 16.99 5.39
C ALA A 223 2.94 18.01 6.25
N ALA A 224 2.32 18.55 7.31
CA ALA A 224 3.02 19.48 8.20
C ALA A 224 4.14 18.80 8.99
N TRP A 225 3.97 17.52 9.37
CA TRP A 225 5.05 16.74 9.96
C TRP A 225 6.19 16.52 8.95
N ALA A 226 5.87 16.18 7.71
CA ALA A 226 6.87 15.97 6.66
C ALA A 226 7.64 17.27 6.33
N GLU A 227 6.97 18.42 6.29
CA GLU A 227 7.60 19.73 6.10
C GLU A 227 8.55 20.10 7.26
N GLN A 228 8.23 19.69 8.47
CA GLN A 228 9.08 19.90 9.65
C GLN A 228 10.21 18.87 9.76
N ASN A 229 10.06 17.71 9.13
CA ASN A 229 11.00 16.59 9.17
C ASN A 229 11.41 16.11 7.77
N PRO A 230 11.92 16.99 6.88
CA PRO A 230 12.18 16.65 5.49
C PRO A 230 13.19 15.51 5.34
N SER A 231 14.23 15.50 6.15
CA SER A 231 15.24 14.43 6.13
C SER A 231 14.65 13.07 6.53
N ALA A 232 13.69 13.05 7.46
CA ALA A 232 13.05 11.82 7.91
C ALA A 232 12.17 11.22 6.81
N ILE A 233 11.28 12.01 6.18
CA ILE A 233 10.41 11.50 5.13
C ILE A 233 11.19 11.12 3.87
N ASP A 234 12.16 11.92 3.45
CA ASP A 234 12.99 11.62 2.29
C ASP A 234 13.87 10.38 2.54
N GLY A 235 14.42 10.23 3.75
CA GLY A 235 15.16 9.05 4.18
C GLY A 235 14.28 7.79 4.17
N PHE A 236 13.06 7.88 4.68
CA PHE A 236 12.10 6.77 4.65
C PHE A 236 11.76 6.35 3.22
N VAL A 237 11.48 7.30 2.34
CA VAL A 237 11.15 7.01 0.94
C VAL A 237 12.32 6.32 0.24
N ARG A 238 13.56 6.81 0.42
CA ARG A 238 14.75 6.16 -0.17
C ARG A 238 15.03 4.77 0.42
N ALA A 239 14.81 4.58 1.72
CA ALA A 239 14.95 3.26 2.35
C ALA A 239 13.89 2.26 1.80
N ALA A 240 12.65 2.70 1.61
CA ALA A 240 11.59 1.90 1.02
C ALA A 240 11.86 1.58 -0.47
N GLU A 241 12.39 2.53 -1.25
CA GLU A 241 12.81 2.31 -2.64
C GLU A 241 13.93 1.25 -2.72
N LYS A 242 14.95 1.32 -1.86
CA LYS A 242 16.03 0.32 -1.80
C LYS A 242 15.51 -1.07 -1.42
N ALA A 243 14.57 -1.16 -0.48
CA ALA A 243 13.95 -2.42 -0.11
C ALA A 243 13.13 -3.00 -1.29
N ASN A 244 12.36 -2.18 -1.98
CA ASN A 244 11.62 -2.61 -3.18
C ASN A 244 12.56 -3.07 -4.30
N GLU A 245 13.67 -2.38 -4.54
CA GLU A 245 14.69 -2.79 -5.53
C GLU A 245 15.31 -4.15 -5.16
N LEU A 246 15.63 -4.36 -3.88
CA LEU A 246 16.14 -5.65 -3.40
C LEU A 246 15.10 -6.75 -3.56
N LEU A 247 13.84 -6.50 -3.18
CA LEU A 247 12.73 -7.44 -3.33
C LEU A 247 12.40 -7.73 -4.80
N ALA A 248 12.56 -6.75 -5.69
CA ALA A 248 12.37 -6.96 -7.12
C ALA A 248 13.38 -7.95 -7.72
N THR A 249 14.64 -7.92 -7.23
CA THR A 249 15.76 -8.59 -7.91
C THR A 249 16.36 -9.78 -7.17
N SER A 250 16.22 -9.87 -5.84
CA SER A 250 16.89 -10.87 -5.01
C SER A 250 15.97 -12.01 -4.60
N ASP A 251 16.22 -13.22 -5.11
CA ASP A 251 15.54 -14.43 -4.60
C ASP A 251 16.05 -14.80 -3.19
N ALA A 252 17.31 -14.52 -2.88
CA ALA A 252 17.88 -14.78 -1.57
C ALA A 252 17.18 -13.98 -0.46
N GLU A 253 16.77 -12.74 -0.74
CA GLU A 253 16.00 -11.92 0.21
C GLU A 253 14.61 -12.51 0.44
N TRP A 254 13.96 -13.04 -0.59
CA TRP A 254 12.68 -13.72 -0.44
C TRP A 254 12.81 -15.01 0.38
N GLU A 255 13.88 -15.79 0.18
CA GLU A 255 14.16 -16.97 1.01
C GLU A 255 14.32 -16.59 2.50
N ARG A 256 15.01 -15.48 2.77
CA ARG A 256 15.15 -14.93 4.12
C ARG A 256 13.80 -14.53 4.73
N LEU A 257 12.90 -14.00 3.91
CA LEU A 257 11.57 -13.56 4.36
C LEU A 257 10.56 -14.71 4.60
N LYS A 258 10.82 -15.94 4.13
CA LYS A 258 9.89 -17.08 4.29
C LYS A 258 9.34 -17.25 5.71
N PRO A 259 10.16 -17.17 6.80
CA PRO A 259 9.65 -17.27 8.16
C PRO A 259 8.65 -16.14 8.52
N VAL A 260 8.89 -14.93 8.04
CA VAL A 260 7.99 -13.79 8.26
C VAL A 260 6.68 -13.97 7.48
N MET A 261 6.76 -14.46 6.24
CA MET A 261 5.61 -14.69 5.37
C MET A 261 4.70 -15.83 5.87
N SER A 262 5.29 -16.86 6.44
CA SER A 262 4.59 -18.07 6.93
C SER A 262 4.07 -17.96 8.36
N ALA A 263 4.52 -16.98 9.14
CA ALA A 263 4.30 -16.90 10.59
C ALA A 263 2.83 -17.04 11.05
N ASN A 264 1.88 -16.67 10.18
CA ASN A 264 0.44 -16.72 10.48
C ASN A 264 -0.37 -17.48 9.42
N ASP A 265 0.28 -18.34 8.64
CA ASP A 265 -0.35 -19.12 7.59
C ASP A 265 0.03 -20.62 7.73
N PRO A 266 -0.78 -21.44 8.40
CA PRO A 266 -0.48 -22.85 8.60
C PRO A 266 -0.48 -23.68 7.30
N ASN A 267 -0.98 -23.13 6.20
CA ASN A 267 -1.01 -23.76 4.88
C ASN A 267 0.03 -23.14 3.93
N PHE A 268 1.01 -22.41 4.47
CA PHE A 268 2.06 -21.81 3.66
C PHE A 268 2.99 -22.91 3.12
N ASP A 269 3.03 -23.04 1.82
CA ASP A 269 3.87 -23.97 1.08
C ASP A 269 4.67 -23.24 -0.02
N GLU A 270 5.47 -23.99 -0.78
CA GLU A 270 6.31 -23.42 -1.83
C GLU A 270 5.49 -22.77 -2.95
N ALA A 271 4.36 -23.37 -3.32
CA ALA A 271 3.47 -22.79 -4.34
C ALA A 271 2.88 -21.45 -3.88
N THR A 272 2.49 -21.36 -2.62
CA THR A 272 2.03 -20.12 -1.99
C THR A 272 3.15 -19.07 -1.93
N PHE A 273 4.36 -19.47 -1.56
CA PHE A 273 5.52 -18.59 -1.55
C PHE A 273 5.80 -18.00 -2.93
N ASP A 274 5.87 -18.85 -3.97
CA ASP A 274 6.14 -18.41 -5.33
C ASP A 274 5.07 -17.47 -5.88
N ALA A 275 3.80 -17.78 -5.62
CA ALA A 275 2.68 -16.94 -6.05
C ALA A 275 2.71 -15.56 -5.38
N LEU A 276 2.98 -15.51 -4.07
CA LEU A 276 3.08 -14.25 -3.33
C LEU A 276 4.29 -13.43 -3.78
N ARG A 277 5.46 -14.05 -3.93
CA ARG A 277 6.69 -13.40 -4.42
C ARG A 277 6.47 -12.79 -5.80
N ARG A 278 5.91 -13.56 -6.73
CA ARG A 278 5.64 -13.12 -8.09
C ARG A 278 4.67 -11.93 -8.10
N ARG A 279 3.52 -12.05 -7.41
CA ARG A 279 2.52 -10.99 -7.37
C ARG A 279 3.00 -9.72 -6.67
N PHE A 280 3.84 -9.86 -5.64
CA PHE A 280 4.46 -8.70 -5.01
C PHE A 280 5.38 -7.98 -5.99
N ARG A 281 6.25 -8.71 -6.71
CA ARG A 281 7.16 -8.15 -7.71
C ARG A 281 6.42 -7.44 -8.84
N GLU A 282 5.35 -8.03 -9.34
CA GLU A 282 4.46 -7.42 -10.34
C GLU A 282 3.86 -6.09 -9.85
N GLY A 283 3.66 -5.94 -8.56
CA GLY A 283 3.12 -4.73 -7.95
C GLY A 283 4.17 -3.70 -7.50
N ILE A 284 5.46 -3.96 -7.67
CA ILE A 284 6.51 -2.96 -7.43
C ILE A 284 6.51 -1.99 -8.61
N PRO A 285 6.30 -0.69 -8.39
CA PRO A 285 6.37 0.29 -9.47
C PRO A 285 7.74 0.28 -10.17
N GLU A 286 7.77 0.29 -11.51
CA GLU A 286 9.01 0.25 -12.31
C GLU A 286 9.91 1.48 -12.10
N ARG A 287 9.34 2.59 -11.71
CA ARG A 287 10.06 3.84 -11.39
C ARG A 287 9.35 4.55 -10.26
N ARG A 288 10.07 5.51 -9.65
CA ARG A 288 9.45 6.55 -8.84
C ARG A 288 8.22 7.03 -9.62
N LEU A 289 7.05 6.51 -9.23
CA LEU A 289 5.84 6.86 -9.94
C LEU A 289 5.74 8.39 -9.92
N THR A 290 5.91 9.00 -11.07
CA THR A 290 5.18 10.22 -11.36
C THR A 290 3.73 9.75 -11.39
N PHE A 291 3.15 9.64 -10.21
CA PHE A 291 1.77 9.23 -10.06
C PHE A 291 0.97 10.23 -10.89
N GLU A 292 0.33 9.72 -11.94
CA GLU A 292 -0.53 10.58 -12.73
C GLU A 292 -1.79 10.82 -11.91
N GLU A 293 -1.79 11.90 -11.15
CA GLU A 293 -2.94 12.40 -10.39
C GLU A 293 -4.20 12.47 -11.27
N ALA A 294 -3.99 12.61 -12.59
CA ALA A 294 -5.03 12.54 -13.61
C ALA A 294 -5.77 11.19 -13.60
N ASP A 295 -5.07 10.07 -13.48
CA ASP A 295 -5.68 8.75 -13.47
C ASP A 295 -6.46 8.50 -12.17
N ALA A 296 -5.94 8.94 -11.03
CA ALA A 296 -6.67 8.91 -9.76
C ALA A 296 -7.95 9.77 -9.83
N LYS A 297 -7.91 10.92 -10.49
CA LYS A 297 -9.09 11.77 -10.70
C LYS A 297 -10.16 11.07 -11.54
N VAL A 298 -9.77 10.32 -12.55
CA VAL A 298 -10.72 9.51 -13.35
C VAL A 298 -11.38 8.45 -12.49
N LEU A 299 -10.59 7.67 -11.74
CA LEU A 299 -11.13 6.62 -10.87
C LEU A 299 -11.99 7.19 -9.73
N PHE A 300 -11.62 8.35 -9.19
CA PHE A 300 -12.39 9.04 -8.16
C PHE A 300 -13.83 9.33 -8.62
N GLN A 301 -14.05 9.72 -9.88
CA GLN A 301 -15.38 10.01 -10.39
C GLN A 301 -16.27 8.75 -10.39
N PHE A 302 -15.75 7.61 -10.85
CA PHE A 302 -16.49 6.34 -10.78
C PHE A 302 -16.83 5.95 -9.34
N LEU A 303 -15.86 6.06 -8.44
CA LEU A 303 -16.04 5.73 -7.03
C LEU A 303 -17.04 6.67 -6.35
N ARG A 304 -17.02 7.95 -6.72
CA ARG A 304 -17.99 8.94 -6.24
C ARG A 304 -19.41 8.66 -6.76
N GLU A 305 -19.54 8.33 -8.03
CA GLU A 305 -20.84 8.01 -8.65
C GLU A 305 -21.48 6.79 -7.99
N LEU A 306 -20.72 5.73 -7.76
CA LEU A 306 -21.24 4.46 -7.22
C LEU A 306 -21.28 4.40 -5.70
N GLY A 307 -20.29 4.97 -5.01
CA GLY A 307 -20.15 4.90 -3.55
C GLY A 307 -20.67 6.13 -2.81
N GLY A 308 -20.87 7.23 -3.55
CA GLY A 308 -21.33 8.50 -3.01
C GLY A 308 -20.44 9.09 -1.92
N THR A 309 -20.99 10.05 -1.18
CA THR A 309 -20.27 10.74 -0.10
C THR A 309 -19.87 9.84 1.07
N LYS A 310 -20.49 8.67 1.22
CA LYS A 310 -20.09 7.67 2.23
C LYS A 310 -18.69 7.11 1.94
N LEU A 311 -18.33 7.01 0.66
CA LEU A 311 -17.02 6.50 0.25
C LEU A 311 -15.99 7.62 0.13
N VAL A 312 -16.30 8.63 -0.70
CA VAL A 312 -15.31 9.66 -1.08
C VAL A 312 -15.31 10.90 -0.18
N GLY A 313 -16.24 10.98 0.78
CA GLY A 313 -16.46 12.20 1.59
C GLY A 313 -17.28 13.26 0.85
N PRO A 314 -17.33 14.50 1.38
CA PRO A 314 -18.13 15.58 0.80
C PRO A 314 -17.53 16.18 -0.49
N GLY A 315 -16.28 15.83 -0.82
CA GLY A 315 -15.58 16.36 -2.00
C GLY A 315 -16.23 15.96 -3.32
N THR A 316 -16.16 16.85 -4.29
CA THR A 316 -16.64 16.61 -5.66
C THR A 316 -15.53 16.11 -6.59
N GLU A 317 -14.30 16.25 -6.16
CA GLU A 317 -13.09 15.84 -6.86
C GLU A 317 -12.03 15.36 -5.86
N LEU A 318 -10.98 14.72 -6.38
CA LEU A 318 -9.82 14.34 -5.61
C LEU A 318 -9.21 15.56 -4.95
N ALA A 319 -9.05 15.55 -3.63
CA ALA A 319 -8.56 16.69 -2.88
C ALA A 319 -7.11 17.04 -3.28
N PRO A 320 -6.80 18.33 -3.53
CA PRO A 320 -5.44 18.77 -3.82
C PRO A 320 -4.47 18.38 -2.70
N GLY A 321 -3.25 17.96 -3.05
CA GLY A 321 -2.22 17.54 -2.10
C GLY A 321 -2.45 16.13 -1.52
N THR A 322 -3.36 15.34 -2.08
CA THR A 322 -3.51 13.92 -1.75
C THR A 322 -2.19 13.18 -1.94
N PHE A 323 -1.42 13.54 -2.96
CA PHE A 323 -0.10 12.96 -3.23
C PHE A 323 1.00 13.95 -2.85
N TRP A 324 2.07 13.40 -2.28
CA TRP A 324 3.26 14.15 -1.88
C TRP A 324 4.25 14.25 -3.04
N HIS A 325 4.64 15.46 -3.40
CA HIS A 325 5.60 15.74 -4.48
C HIS A 325 6.99 16.13 -3.97
N GLY A 326 7.26 15.91 -2.70
CA GLY A 326 8.49 16.35 -2.04
C GLY A 326 8.33 17.69 -1.31
N THR A 327 9.27 17.99 -0.43
CA THR A 327 9.41 19.33 0.12
C THR A 327 9.85 20.24 -1.02
N THR A 328 9.06 21.24 -1.36
CA THR A 328 9.45 22.31 -2.30
C THR A 328 10.73 22.96 -1.74
N GLN A 329 11.86 22.68 -2.37
CA GLN A 329 13.10 23.42 -2.13
C GLN A 329 13.03 24.80 -2.77
#